data_7e26fb57368e96169d059d74e8135170
#
_entry.id   7e26fb57368e96169d059d74e8135170
#
_cell.length_a   1.000
_cell.length_b   1.000
_cell.length_c   1.000
_cell.angle_alpha   90.00
_cell.angle_beta   90.00
_cell.angle_gamma   90.00
#
_symmetry.space_group_name_H-M   'P 1'
#
loop_
_entity.id
_entity.type
_entity.pdbx_description
1 polymer ?
#
loop_
_entity_poly.entity_id
_entity_poly.type
_entity_poly.pdbx_seq_one_letter_code
_entity_poly.pdbx_strand_id
1 'polypeptide(L)'
;MNIEQLLDRYLQLSELKRPGYIESLGLPLPDSTQQLELAAGTPLAPLLVCIYNKVSGTPRQCKREGLIDFIPGFRLPHLREWPAAYEAFKLVHGEQWLPLLFDGDKGYYAINRETDEVAISFLDEFAFIDTISLNALNFLQTLVANYERKVYSVDRYGLLDYDERREGEVAREINPDVDYWMEE
;
A
#
# COMPACT_ATOMS: atom_id res chain seq x y z
N MET A 1 -17.18 -0.85 8.50
CA MET A 1 -16.52 -1.96 7.74
C MET A 1 -15.24 -2.35 8.47
N ASN A 2 -14.84 -3.60 8.40
CA ASN A 2 -13.52 -4.04 8.91
C ASN A 2 -12.46 -3.97 7.79
N ILE A 3 -11.19 -4.26 8.13
CA ILE A 3 -10.04 -4.23 7.18
C ILE A 3 -10.32 -5.08 5.94
N GLU A 4 -10.83 -6.30 6.11
CA GLU A 4 -11.10 -7.21 5.00
C GLU A 4 -12.16 -6.66 4.03
N GLN A 5 -13.26 -6.14 4.58
CA GLN A 5 -14.34 -5.54 3.77
C GLN A 5 -13.88 -4.29 3.01
N LEU A 6 -13.03 -3.47 3.62
CA LEU A 6 -12.47 -2.28 2.97
C LEU A 6 -11.49 -2.67 1.87
N LEU A 7 -10.63 -3.66 2.12
CA LEU A 7 -9.71 -4.17 1.10
C LEU A 7 -10.48 -4.77 -0.09
N ASP A 8 -11.52 -5.56 0.15
CA ASP A 8 -12.37 -6.09 -0.91
C ASP A 8 -13.04 -4.96 -1.73
N ARG A 9 -13.55 -3.94 -1.03
CA ARG A 9 -14.14 -2.76 -1.69
C ARG A 9 -13.12 -2.02 -2.54
N TYR A 10 -11.91 -1.80 -2.01
CA TYR A 10 -10.82 -1.18 -2.73
C TYR A 10 -10.44 -1.96 -4.00
N LEU A 11 -10.25 -3.28 -3.89
CA LEU A 11 -9.91 -4.14 -5.03
C LEU A 11 -11.02 -4.14 -6.09
N GLN A 12 -12.30 -4.17 -5.68
CA GLN A 12 -13.44 -4.08 -6.59
C GLN A 12 -13.47 -2.74 -7.36
N LEU A 13 -13.21 -1.63 -6.67
CA LEU A 13 -13.15 -0.30 -7.30
C LEU A 13 -11.97 -0.19 -8.28
N SER A 14 -10.82 -0.74 -7.90
CA SER A 14 -9.63 -0.82 -8.75
C SER A 14 -9.91 -1.65 -10.01
N GLU A 15 -10.53 -2.82 -9.88
CA GLU A 15 -10.91 -3.68 -11.01
C GLU A 15 -11.92 -3.00 -11.94
N LEU A 16 -12.89 -2.29 -11.38
CA LEU A 16 -13.90 -1.55 -12.16
C LEU A 16 -13.26 -0.43 -13.01
N LYS A 17 -12.22 0.21 -12.50
CA LYS A 17 -11.50 1.29 -13.20
C LYS A 17 -10.41 0.76 -14.14
N ARG A 18 -9.77 -0.34 -13.78
CA ARG A 18 -8.65 -0.96 -14.48
C ARG A 18 -8.92 -2.46 -14.67
N PRO A 19 -9.74 -2.86 -15.65
CA PRO A 19 -10.11 -4.26 -15.85
C PRO A 19 -8.90 -5.18 -16.02
N GLY A 20 -8.86 -6.26 -15.23
CA GLY A 20 -7.76 -7.22 -15.12
C GLY A 20 -6.75 -6.86 -14.04
N TYR A 21 -7.02 -5.83 -13.20
CA TYR A 21 -6.10 -5.44 -12.13
C TYR A 21 -5.95 -6.53 -11.07
N ILE A 22 -7.05 -7.12 -10.59
CA ILE A 22 -6.99 -8.21 -9.60
C ILE A 22 -6.22 -9.41 -10.14
N GLU A 23 -6.47 -9.78 -11.40
CA GLU A 23 -5.72 -10.86 -12.07
C GLU A 23 -4.23 -10.54 -12.15
N SER A 24 -3.85 -9.28 -12.39
CA SER A 24 -2.45 -8.84 -12.46
C SER A 24 -1.69 -8.98 -11.14
N LEU A 25 -2.38 -8.91 -10.00
CA LEU A 25 -1.80 -9.12 -8.67
C LEU A 25 -1.50 -10.60 -8.37
N GLY A 26 -2.00 -11.53 -9.19
CA GLY A 26 -1.81 -12.96 -9.03
C GLY A 26 -2.62 -13.56 -7.87
N LEU A 27 -2.85 -14.86 -7.96
CA LEU A 27 -3.53 -15.62 -6.90
C LEU A 27 -2.64 -15.72 -5.65
N PRO A 28 -3.24 -15.78 -4.44
CA PRO A 28 -2.48 -16.03 -3.23
C PRO A 28 -1.76 -17.37 -3.32
N LEU A 29 -0.52 -17.40 -2.85
CA LEU A 29 0.25 -18.64 -2.75
C LEU A 29 -0.07 -19.35 -1.43
N PRO A 30 -0.01 -20.69 -1.39
CA PRO A 30 -0.11 -21.43 -0.14
C PRO A 30 0.93 -20.91 0.86
N ASP A 31 0.53 -20.76 2.13
CA ASP A 31 1.38 -20.36 3.24
C ASP A 31 2.13 -19.02 3.04
N SER A 32 1.60 -18.14 2.17
CA SER A 32 2.24 -16.86 1.84
C SER A 32 2.53 -16.00 3.06
N THR A 33 1.58 -15.84 3.96
CA THR A 33 1.75 -15.07 5.21
C THR A 33 2.76 -15.70 6.14
N GLN A 34 2.76 -17.02 6.28
CA GLN A 34 3.75 -17.75 7.09
C GLN A 34 5.17 -17.60 6.53
N GLN A 35 5.33 -17.61 5.21
CA GLN A 35 6.63 -17.37 4.56
C GLN A 35 7.14 -15.95 4.84
N LEU A 36 6.26 -14.95 4.81
CA LEU A 36 6.63 -13.57 5.13
C LEU A 36 6.95 -13.40 6.63
N GLU A 37 6.20 -14.01 7.53
CA GLU A 37 6.48 -14.01 8.98
C GLU A 37 7.83 -14.67 9.28
N LEU A 38 8.14 -15.77 8.60
CA LEU A 38 9.45 -16.43 8.74
C LEU A 38 10.58 -15.51 8.25
N ALA A 39 10.39 -14.81 7.14
CA ALA A 39 11.37 -13.86 6.61
C ALA A 39 11.54 -12.64 7.51
N ALA A 40 10.45 -12.13 8.10
CA ALA A 40 10.48 -11.01 9.03
C ALA A 40 11.01 -11.40 10.44
N GLY A 41 10.98 -12.70 10.79
CA GLY A 41 11.26 -13.17 12.12
C GLY A 41 10.20 -12.76 13.17
N THR A 42 9.00 -12.36 12.72
CA THR A 42 7.96 -11.74 13.56
C THR A 42 6.59 -11.84 12.89
N PRO A 43 5.48 -11.80 13.65
CA PRO A 43 4.13 -11.71 13.09
C PRO A 43 3.96 -10.48 12.20
N LEU A 44 3.18 -10.63 11.13
CA LEU A 44 2.82 -9.53 10.23
C LEU A 44 1.71 -8.66 10.85
N ALA A 45 1.65 -7.41 10.41
CA ALA A 45 0.49 -6.55 10.66
C ALA A 45 -0.78 -7.13 9.99
N PRO A 46 -1.97 -6.99 10.62
CA PRO A 46 -3.22 -7.57 10.11
C PRO A 46 -3.55 -7.20 8.67
N LEU A 47 -3.23 -5.97 8.24
CA LEU A 47 -3.42 -5.53 6.87
C LEU A 47 -2.59 -6.36 5.87
N LEU A 48 -1.31 -6.61 6.15
CA LEU A 48 -0.46 -7.44 5.29
C LEU A 48 -0.97 -8.88 5.21
N VAL A 49 -1.42 -9.43 6.33
CA VAL A 49 -2.08 -10.76 6.36
C VAL A 49 -3.31 -10.78 5.45
N CYS A 50 -4.20 -9.77 5.56
CA CYS A 50 -5.38 -9.65 4.71
C CYS A 50 -5.02 -9.57 3.23
N ILE A 51 -4.02 -8.74 2.87
CA ILE A 51 -3.59 -8.55 1.48
C ILE A 51 -3.06 -9.87 0.89
N TYR A 52 -2.05 -10.48 1.54
CA TYR A 52 -1.37 -11.64 0.98
C TYR A 52 -2.16 -12.96 1.10
N ASN A 53 -3.24 -12.98 1.85
CA ASN A 53 -4.24 -14.05 1.78
C ASN A 53 -5.17 -13.92 0.55
N LYS A 54 -5.20 -12.78 -0.12
CA LYS A 54 -6.05 -12.54 -1.31
C LYS A 54 -5.27 -12.51 -2.61
N VAL A 55 -4.05 -11.97 -2.59
CA VAL A 55 -3.21 -11.76 -3.78
C VAL A 55 -1.73 -12.01 -3.49
N SER A 56 -0.93 -12.21 -4.55
CA SER A 56 0.53 -12.40 -4.43
C SER A 56 1.33 -11.10 -4.54
N GLY A 57 0.69 -10.01 -4.92
CA GLY A 57 1.35 -8.75 -5.23
C GLY A 57 1.75 -8.59 -6.70
N THR A 58 2.15 -7.38 -7.08
CA THR A 58 2.48 -7.03 -8.46
C THR A 58 3.78 -7.72 -8.89
N PRO A 59 3.78 -8.57 -9.94
CA PRO A 59 4.98 -9.22 -10.42
C PRO A 59 5.94 -8.18 -11.03
N ARG A 60 7.25 -8.39 -10.87
CA ARG A 60 8.30 -7.49 -11.37
C ARG A 60 8.22 -7.21 -12.88
N GLN A 61 7.71 -8.18 -13.64
CA GLN A 61 7.48 -8.07 -15.08
C GLN A 61 5.99 -8.06 -15.39
N CYS A 62 5.29 -7.02 -14.95
CA CYS A 62 3.92 -6.80 -15.37
C CYS A 62 3.91 -6.32 -16.84
N LYS A 63 3.16 -7.02 -17.71
CA LYS A 63 3.09 -6.71 -19.15
C LYS A 63 2.28 -5.45 -19.47
N ARG A 64 1.46 -4.99 -18.55
CA ARG A 64 0.55 -3.84 -18.71
C ARG A 64 0.87 -2.81 -17.64
N GLU A 65 1.54 -1.74 -18.01
CA GLU A 65 1.99 -0.67 -17.10
C GLU A 65 0.84 -0.10 -16.25
N GLY A 66 -0.34 0.09 -16.84
CA GLY A 66 -1.52 0.59 -16.12
C GLY A 66 -2.07 -0.32 -15.02
N LEU A 67 -1.54 -1.56 -14.87
CA LEU A 67 -1.93 -2.51 -13.84
C LEU A 67 -0.82 -2.74 -12.78
N ILE A 68 0.23 -1.91 -12.77
CA ILE A 68 1.36 -2.05 -11.83
C ILE A 68 1.00 -1.46 -10.47
N ASP A 69 0.44 -0.25 -10.45
CA ASP A 69 0.28 0.53 -9.23
C ASP A 69 -0.88 0.03 -8.37
N PHE A 70 -0.62 -0.15 -7.09
CA PHE A 70 -1.66 -0.34 -6.07
C PHE A 70 -2.31 1.01 -5.76
N ILE A 71 -1.53 2.03 -5.46
CA ILE A 71 -1.92 3.45 -5.44
C ILE A 71 -1.06 4.21 -6.45
N PRO A 72 -1.40 5.44 -6.87
CA PRO A 72 -0.60 6.17 -7.84
C PRO A 72 0.89 6.22 -7.48
N GLY A 73 1.73 5.69 -8.39
CA GLY A 73 3.18 5.65 -8.22
C GLY A 73 3.74 4.55 -7.31
N PHE A 74 2.90 3.79 -6.62
CA PHE A 74 3.35 2.73 -5.69
C PHE A 74 2.66 1.40 -5.97
N ARG A 75 3.45 0.35 -6.14
CA ARG A 75 2.97 -1.02 -6.34
C ARG A 75 2.95 -1.84 -5.05
N LEU A 76 2.15 -2.88 -5.00
CA LEU A 76 2.21 -3.90 -3.96
C LEU A 76 3.42 -4.82 -4.24
N PRO A 77 4.44 -4.91 -3.37
CA PRO A 77 5.55 -5.81 -3.57
C PRO A 77 5.07 -7.26 -3.78
N HIS A 78 5.60 -7.95 -4.79
CA HIS A 78 5.33 -9.37 -4.93
C HIS A 78 5.94 -10.15 -3.77
N LEU A 79 5.28 -11.22 -3.30
CA LEU A 79 5.72 -12.09 -2.20
C LEU A 79 7.21 -12.46 -2.26
N ARG A 80 7.74 -12.71 -3.46
CA ARG A 80 9.16 -13.08 -3.65
C ARG A 80 10.13 -11.91 -3.48
N GLU A 81 9.67 -10.68 -3.61
CA GLU A 81 10.47 -9.46 -3.48
C GLU A 81 10.39 -8.87 -2.07
N TRP A 82 9.29 -9.15 -1.38
CA TRP A 82 9.00 -8.58 -0.07
C TRP A 82 10.11 -8.79 0.98
N PRO A 83 10.73 -9.99 1.11
CA PRO A 83 11.82 -10.19 2.07
C PRO A 83 13.01 -9.25 1.84
N ALA A 84 13.40 -9.03 0.58
CA ALA A 84 14.49 -8.11 0.24
C ALA A 84 14.12 -6.65 0.53
N ALA A 85 12.87 -6.25 0.24
CA ALA A 85 12.35 -4.92 0.58
C ALA A 85 12.34 -4.72 2.10
N TYR A 86 11.91 -5.72 2.87
CA TYR A 86 11.92 -5.66 4.32
C TYR A 86 13.34 -5.51 4.90
N GLU A 87 14.29 -6.30 4.44
CA GLU A 87 15.68 -6.19 4.92
C GLU A 87 16.28 -4.81 4.64
N ALA A 88 16.03 -4.24 3.46
CA ALA A 88 16.49 -2.89 3.13
C ALA A 88 15.82 -1.83 4.02
N PHE A 89 14.50 -1.93 4.25
CA PHE A 89 13.72 -0.99 5.05
C PHE A 89 14.08 -1.07 6.55
N LYS A 90 14.21 -2.28 7.07
CA LYS A 90 14.59 -2.58 8.47
C LYS A 90 15.93 -1.96 8.87
N LEU A 91 16.91 -1.95 7.99
CA LEU A 91 18.23 -1.35 8.25
C LEU A 91 18.15 0.14 8.57
N VAL A 92 17.12 0.82 8.08
CA VAL A 92 16.95 2.28 8.24
C VAL A 92 15.96 2.62 9.34
N HIS A 93 14.81 1.92 9.37
CA HIS A 93 13.68 2.30 10.22
C HIS A 93 13.37 1.31 11.36
N GLY A 94 14.14 0.21 11.45
CA GLY A 94 13.96 -0.79 12.50
C GLY A 94 12.91 -1.87 12.18
N GLU A 95 12.85 -2.89 13.03
CA GLU A 95 12.07 -4.12 12.80
C GLU A 95 10.56 -3.94 12.95
N GLN A 96 10.11 -2.89 13.62
CA GLN A 96 8.69 -2.60 13.84
C GLN A 96 7.98 -2.12 12.57
N TRP A 97 8.71 -1.64 11.56
CA TRP A 97 8.15 -1.17 10.31
C TRP A 97 8.23 -2.21 9.20
N LEU A 98 7.10 -2.54 8.62
CA LEU A 98 6.96 -3.53 7.56
C LEU A 98 6.60 -2.83 6.23
N PRO A 99 7.32 -3.08 5.13
CA PRO A 99 6.98 -2.47 3.84
C PRO A 99 5.61 -2.93 3.37
N LEU A 100 4.75 -1.97 3.02
CA LEU A 100 3.40 -2.19 2.52
C LEU A 100 3.34 -1.98 1.01
N LEU A 101 3.82 -0.84 0.51
CA LEU A 101 3.90 -0.51 -0.91
C LEU A 101 5.30 0.03 -1.23
N PHE A 102 5.64 0.03 -2.52
CA PHE A 102 6.98 0.36 -3.00
C PHE A 102 6.91 1.03 -4.39
N ASP A 103 7.64 2.13 -4.60
CA ASP A 103 7.68 2.86 -5.88
C ASP A 103 8.62 2.23 -6.93
N GLY A 104 9.45 1.27 -6.52
CA GLY A 104 10.43 0.61 -7.38
C GLY A 104 11.85 1.17 -7.25
N ASP A 105 12.06 2.25 -6.49
CA ASP A 105 13.37 2.86 -6.22
C ASP A 105 13.61 2.96 -4.70
N LYS A 106 13.15 4.03 -4.05
CA LYS A 106 13.45 4.30 -2.64
C LYS A 106 12.22 4.66 -1.81
N GLY A 107 11.08 4.92 -2.46
CA GLY A 107 9.84 5.29 -1.80
C GLY A 107 9.06 4.08 -1.30
N TYR A 108 8.60 4.16 -0.06
CA TYR A 108 7.83 3.12 0.59
C TYR A 108 6.62 3.71 1.31
N TYR A 109 5.50 2.99 1.25
CA TYR A 109 4.53 3.00 2.33
C TYR A 109 4.86 1.82 3.25
N ALA A 110 4.86 2.06 4.55
CA ALA A 110 5.14 1.05 5.55
C ALA A 110 4.05 1.03 6.62
N ILE A 111 3.87 -0.12 7.25
CA ILE A 111 2.96 -0.27 8.38
C ILE A 111 3.73 -0.66 9.64
N ASN A 112 3.46 0.02 10.73
CA ASN A 112 4.00 -0.33 12.04
C ASN A 112 3.21 -1.50 12.62
N ARG A 113 3.88 -2.63 12.88
CA ARG A 113 3.23 -3.85 13.39
C ARG A 113 2.73 -3.73 14.83
N GLU A 114 3.25 -2.75 15.59
CA GLU A 114 2.93 -2.57 17.02
C GLU A 114 1.80 -1.56 17.23
N THR A 115 1.80 -0.49 16.43
CA THR A 115 0.83 0.61 16.54
C THR A 115 -0.25 0.58 15.47
N ASP A 116 -0.09 -0.21 14.40
CA ASP A 116 -0.95 -0.26 13.19
C ASP A 116 -0.91 1.03 12.35
N GLU A 117 -0.02 1.97 12.66
CA GLU A 117 0.19 3.19 11.89
C GLU A 117 0.69 2.89 10.49
N VAL A 118 0.22 3.67 9.51
CA VAL A 118 0.77 3.64 8.14
C VAL A 118 1.54 4.94 7.89
N ALA A 119 2.74 4.79 7.34
CA ALA A 119 3.64 5.90 7.06
C ALA A 119 4.17 5.85 5.63
N ILE A 120 4.60 7.02 5.13
CA ILE A 120 5.39 7.15 3.91
C ILE A 120 6.86 7.39 4.30
N SER A 121 7.78 6.84 3.52
CA SER A 121 9.22 6.99 3.74
C SER A 121 9.98 6.94 2.43
N PHE A 122 11.14 7.61 2.40
CA PHE A 122 12.12 7.51 1.32
C PHE A 122 13.48 7.11 1.89
N LEU A 123 14.09 6.04 1.34
CA LEU A 123 15.40 5.54 1.74
C LEU A 123 16.52 6.33 1.01
N ASP A 124 16.60 7.62 1.24
CA ASP A 124 17.66 8.51 0.74
C ASP A 124 18.61 8.94 1.87
N GLU A 125 19.46 9.95 1.62
CA GLU A 125 20.43 10.47 2.59
C GLU A 125 19.78 11.07 3.85
N PHE A 126 18.51 11.48 3.76
CA PHE A 126 17.73 12.09 4.84
C PHE A 126 16.59 11.18 5.27
N ALA A 127 16.78 9.87 5.18
CA ALA A 127 15.75 8.87 5.45
C ALA A 127 14.78 9.30 6.55
N PHE A 128 13.56 9.69 6.16
CA PHE A 128 12.50 10.10 7.06
C PHE A 128 11.35 9.08 7.01
N ILE A 129 10.52 9.10 8.01
CA ILE A 129 9.28 8.34 8.06
C ILE A 129 8.18 9.21 8.64
N ASP A 130 7.16 9.50 7.84
CA ASP A 130 6.04 10.36 8.21
C ASP A 130 4.75 9.56 8.27
N THR A 131 4.10 9.56 9.43
CA THR A 131 2.81 8.91 9.61
C THR A 131 1.76 9.63 8.78
N ILE A 132 1.07 8.88 7.91
CA ILE A 132 -0.01 9.36 7.05
C ILE A 132 -1.38 8.83 7.49
N SER A 133 -1.41 7.82 8.34
CA SER A 133 -2.64 7.27 8.93
C SER A 133 -2.35 6.60 10.27
N LEU A 134 -3.20 6.86 11.27
CA LEU A 134 -3.03 6.31 12.62
C LEU A 134 -3.34 4.81 12.71
N ASN A 135 -3.93 4.23 11.69
CA ASN A 135 -4.19 2.79 11.61
C ASN A 135 -4.53 2.34 10.19
N ALA A 136 -4.42 1.04 9.95
CA ALA A 136 -4.72 0.40 8.68
C ALA A 136 -6.16 0.60 8.20
N LEU A 137 -7.11 0.74 9.12
CA LEU A 137 -8.52 0.94 8.77
C LEU A 137 -8.72 2.30 8.11
N ASN A 138 -8.20 3.38 8.72
CA ASN A 138 -8.27 4.73 8.17
C ASN A 138 -7.52 4.82 6.83
N PHE A 139 -6.35 4.17 6.73
CA PHE A 139 -5.63 4.09 5.46
C PHE A 139 -6.49 3.50 4.34
N LEU A 140 -7.10 2.33 4.54
CA LEU A 140 -7.99 1.73 3.55
C LEU A 140 -9.25 2.56 3.28
N GLN A 141 -9.81 3.22 4.30
CA GLN A 141 -10.94 4.14 4.12
C GLN A 141 -10.57 5.30 3.20
N THR A 142 -9.37 5.86 3.36
CA THR A 142 -8.85 6.93 2.48
C THR A 142 -8.74 6.43 1.04
N LEU A 143 -8.17 5.24 0.81
CA LEU A 143 -8.05 4.66 -0.53
C LEU A 143 -9.41 4.41 -1.20
N VAL A 144 -10.38 3.86 -0.45
CA VAL A 144 -11.75 3.66 -0.93
C VAL A 144 -12.42 4.98 -1.27
N ALA A 145 -12.31 5.98 -0.37
CA ALA A 145 -12.87 7.31 -0.58
C ALA A 145 -12.27 8.02 -1.80
N ASN A 146 -10.98 7.85 -2.06
CA ASN A 146 -10.30 8.40 -3.24
C ASN A 146 -10.92 7.88 -4.55
N TYR A 147 -11.26 6.58 -4.62
CA TYR A 147 -11.99 6.05 -5.76
C TYR A 147 -13.44 6.56 -5.83
N GLU A 148 -14.18 6.51 -4.74
CA GLU A 148 -15.60 6.87 -4.69
C GLU A 148 -15.83 8.36 -4.97
N ARG A 149 -14.92 9.22 -4.50
CA ARG A 149 -14.94 10.67 -4.74
C ARG A 149 -14.24 11.08 -6.02
N LYS A 150 -13.79 10.13 -6.85
CA LYS A 150 -13.10 10.36 -8.14
C LYS A 150 -11.83 11.21 -7.99
N VAL A 151 -11.10 11.03 -6.90
CA VAL A 151 -9.74 11.55 -6.72
C VAL A 151 -8.79 10.72 -7.61
N TYR A 152 -8.93 9.39 -7.55
CA TYR A 152 -8.21 8.49 -8.44
C TYR A 152 -8.89 8.42 -9.81
N SER A 153 -8.08 8.56 -10.85
CA SER A 153 -8.47 8.48 -12.25
C SER A 153 -7.52 7.58 -13.03
N VAL A 154 -7.86 7.30 -14.28
CA VAL A 154 -6.97 6.61 -15.21
C VAL A 154 -6.67 7.60 -16.32
N ASP A 155 -5.38 7.84 -16.57
CA ASP A 155 -4.93 8.77 -17.58
C ASP A 155 -5.13 8.21 -19.01
N ARG A 156 -4.77 9.00 -20.03
CA ARG A 156 -4.88 8.62 -21.45
C ARG A 156 -3.98 7.43 -21.84
N TYR A 157 -3.02 7.07 -21.02
CA TYR A 157 -2.10 5.93 -21.23
C TYR A 157 -2.53 4.68 -20.46
N GLY A 158 -3.60 4.79 -19.67
CA GLY A 158 -4.11 3.71 -18.82
C GLY A 158 -3.43 3.61 -17.47
N LEU A 159 -2.60 4.59 -17.08
CA LEU A 159 -1.93 4.64 -15.79
C LEU A 159 -2.87 5.19 -14.72
N LEU A 160 -2.71 4.71 -13.49
CA LEU A 160 -3.42 5.25 -12.33
C LEU A 160 -2.85 6.62 -11.99
N ASP A 161 -3.72 7.62 -11.90
CA ASP A 161 -3.40 9.01 -11.65
C ASP A 161 -4.32 9.59 -10.58
N TYR A 162 -3.98 10.73 -9.98
CA TYR A 162 -4.74 11.33 -8.89
C TYR A 162 -4.67 12.86 -8.89
N ASP A 163 -5.68 13.47 -8.27
CA ASP A 163 -5.72 14.88 -7.93
C ASP A 163 -5.15 15.06 -6.52
N GLU A 164 -3.89 15.50 -6.44
CA GLU A 164 -3.12 15.64 -5.19
C GLU A 164 -3.85 16.51 -4.15
N ARG A 165 -4.39 17.66 -4.56
CA ARG A 165 -5.12 18.57 -3.64
C ARG A 165 -6.35 17.88 -3.05
N ARG A 166 -7.12 17.17 -3.90
CA ARG A 166 -8.33 16.46 -3.45
C ARG A 166 -8.00 15.24 -2.61
N GLU A 167 -6.88 14.57 -2.88
CA GLU A 167 -6.38 13.48 -2.02
C GLU A 167 -6.07 14.00 -0.62
N GLY A 168 -5.36 15.12 -0.50
CA GLY A 168 -5.08 15.78 0.78
C GLY A 168 -6.36 16.18 1.53
N GLU A 169 -7.38 16.69 0.83
CA GLU A 169 -8.70 17.02 1.43
C GLU A 169 -9.39 15.76 2.01
N VAL A 170 -9.41 14.66 1.25
CA VAL A 170 -10.00 13.38 1.68
C VAL A 170 -9.23 12.77 2.84
N ALA A 171 -7.90 12.76 2.73
CA ALA A 171 -7.03 12.18 3.75
C ALA A 171 -7.16 12.94 5.09
N ARG A 172 -7.20 14.28 5.06
CA ARG A 172 -7.41 15.14 6.25
C ARG A 172 -8.75 14.89 6.91
N GLU A 173 -9.82 14.70 6.13
CA GLU A 173 -11.16 14.40 6.67
C GLU A 173 -11.18 13.07 7.44
N ILE A 174 -10.48 12.04 6.94
CA ILE A 174 -10.48 10.70 7.54
C ILE A 174 -9.42 10.58 8.65
N ASN A 175 -8.32 11.35 8.54
CA ASN A 175 -7.19 11.33 9.48
C ASN A 175 -6.96 12.73 10.07
N PRO A 176 -7.91 13.30 10.83
CA PRO A 176 -7.84 14.68 11.31
C PRO A 176 -6.72 14.95 12.34
N ASP A 177 -6.17 13.89 12.93
CA ASP A 177 -5.11 13.95 13.95
C ASP A 177 -3.73 13.63 13.37
N VAL A 178 -3.57 13.63 12.04
CA VAL A 178 -2.30 13.34 11.35
C VAL A 178 -1.71 14.61 10.78
N ASP A 179 -0.59 15.06 11.35
CA ASP A 179 0.07 16.32 10.99
C ASP A 179 0.47 16.40 9.52
N TYR A 180 0.88 15.28 8.92
CA TYR A 180 1.25 15.20 7.50
C TYR A 180 0.22 15.85 6.56
N TRP A 181 -1.07 15.74 6.86
CA TRP A 181 -2.14 16.29 6.04
C TRP A 181 -2.53 17.74 6.40
N MET A 182 -1.91 18.32 7.45
CA MET A 182 -2.20 19.69 7.91
C MET A 182 -1.30 20.73 7.28
N GLU A 183 -0.17 20.34 6.71
CA GLU A 183 0.74 21.25 6.01
C GLU A 183 0.14 21.61 4.63
N GLU A 184 0.08 22.92 4.34
CA GLU A 184 -0.34 23.48 3.05
C GLU A 184 0.84 23.65 2.10
#